data_60aa2c03689c2ca2cc3e653ac99f19ef
#
_entry.id   60aa2c03689c2ca2cc3e653ac99f19ef
#
_cell.length_a   1.000
_cell.length_b   1.000
_cell.length_c   1.000
_cell.angle_alpha   90.00
_cell.angle_beta   90.00
_cell.angle_gamma   90.00
#
_symmetry.space_group_name_H-M   'P 1'
#
loop_
_entity.id
_entity.type
_entity.pdbx_description
1 polymer ?
#
loop_
_entity_poly.entity_id
_entity_poly.type
_entity_poly.pdbx_seq_one_letter_code
_entity_poly.pdbx_strand_id
1 'polypeptide(L)'
;MAYDLKAKIHVLKYGYERVTSDYGNRSFNFKGKKYSDFHKGVDLISKKYGTDYITSFADGKVVAIRDSIKGYDEKNSSGNYIHINHTNGYQTRYLHLKKGTLKVKKGDEVKQGQIIAFMNSSGFSTGNHLHFEIRKDGKHLDPKPFLLGEKKIVEVNQEQSTDKNNSSLEFKIGDKVIFTGYLYRDSYGNGKGQKRTNYLSTITKINPSGNCPYNINNGLGWVRSVDIKKCEVRYYTVKSGDTLWAISKKYYNDGSKYYKIAKANNLKSPYIIHSGQKLKIPF
;
A
#
# COMPACT_ATOMS: atom_id res chain seq x y z
N MET A 1 -8.81 -24.11 23.20
CA MET A 1 -9.75 -23.51 24.18
C MET A 1 -9.91 -22.04 23.87
N ALA A 2 -11.13 -21.48 24.04
CA ALA A 2 -11.36 -20.05 23.83
C ALA A 2 -10.72 -19.21 24.95
N TYR A 3 -10.11 -18.08 24.62
CA TYR A 3 -9.46 -17.17 25.57
C TYR A 3 -9.65 -15.71 25.19
N ASP A 4 -9.55 -14.81 26.17
CA ASP A 4 -9.69 -13.38 25.96
C ASP A 4 -8.40 -12.81 25.35
N LEU A 5 -8.55 -12.09 24.23
CA LEU A 5 -7.45 -11.41 23.58
C LEU A 5 -7.32 -10.01 24.18
N LYS A 6 -6.14 -9.68 24.71
CA LYS A 6 -5.82 -8.32 25.15
C LYS A 6 -5.38 -7.49 23.93
N ALA A 7 -6.30 -7.33 22.97
CA ALA A 7 -6.02 -6.60 21.73
C ALA A 7 -5.67 -5.14 22.05
N LYS A 8 -4.70 -4.59 21.31
CA LYS A 8 -4.38 -3.16 21.28
C LYS A 8 -4.97 -2.48 20.05
N ILE A 9 -5.19 -3.28 18.99
CA ILE A 9 -5.89 -2.84 17.79
C ILE A 9 -7.14 -3.68 17.68
N HIS A 10 -8.30 -3.02 17.70
CA HIS A 10 -9.59 -3.68 17.77
C HIS A 10 -10.22 -3.80 16.37
N VAL A 11 -10.78 -4.97 16.08
CA VAL A 11 -11.63 -5.23 14.91
C VAL A 11 -13.10 -5.39 15.29
N LEU A 12 -13.39 -5.37 16.60
CA LEU A 12 -14.72 -5.28 17.20
C LEU A 12 -14.89 -3.90 17.83
N LYS A 13 -16.02 -3.24 17.59
CA LYS A 13 -16.26 -1.86 18.00
C LYS A 13 -16.03 -1.60 19.49
N TYR A 14 -16.42 -2.55 20.32
CA TYR A 14 -16.36 -2.38 21.78
C TYR A 14 -15.12 -3.01 22.43
N GLY A 15 -14.22 -3.59 21.62
CA GLY A 15 -12.89 -4.00 22.10
C GLY A 15 -12.88 -5.18 23.07
N TYR A 16 -13.83 -6.10 22.97
CA TYR A 16 -13.92 -7.28 23.83
C TYR A 16 -13.66 -8.57 23.08
N GLU A 17 -12.56 -8.62 22.33
CA GLU A 17 -12.20 -9.77 21.50
C GLU A 17 -11.89 -11.00 22.37
N ARG A 18 -12.61 -12.09 22.11
CA ARG A 18 -12.32 -13.44 22.61
C ARG A 18 -12.04 -14.34 21.43
N VAL A 19 -10.89 -14.97 21.44
CA VAL A 19 -10.50 -15.96 20.42
C VAL A 19 -11.23 -17.27 20.69
N THR A 20 -11.92 -17.78 19.69
CA THR A 20 -12.61 -19.08 19.74
C THR A 20 -11.89 -20.13 18.90
N SER A 21 -11.11 -19.72 17.89
CA SER A 21 -10.28 -20.58 17.07
C SER A 21 -9.04 -19.83 16.60
N ASP A 22 -7.87 -20.43 16.80
CA ASP A 22 -6.58 -19.86 16.41
C ASP A 22 -6.25 -20.10 14.94
N TYR A 23 -5.31 -19.31 14.45
CA TYR A 23 -4.64 -19.52 13.17
C TYR A 23 -3.81 -20.81 13.22
N GLY A 24 -3.83 -21.59 12.13
CA GLY A 24 -3.01 -22.78 11.98
C GLY A 24 -3.82 -24.08 11.88
N ASN A 25 -3.17 -25.21 12.05
CA ASN A 25 -3.82 -26.51 11.96
C ASN A 25 -4.85 -26.68 13.07
N ARG A 26 -6.05 -27.10 12.73
CA ARG A 26 -7.13 -27.38 13.69
C ARG A 26 -7.95 -28.62 13.30
N SER A 27 -8.63 -29.19 14.33
CA SER A 27 -9.68 -30.19 14.14
C SER A 27 -10.88 -29.82 14.98
N PHE A 28 -12.07 -30.00 14.45
CA PHE A 28 -13.33 -29.73 15.15
C PHE A 28 -14.44 -30.64 14.63
N ASN A 29 -15.46 -30.84 15.46
CA ASN A 29 -16.68 -31.58 15.08
C ASN A 29 -17.78 -30.60 14.75
N PHE A 30 -18.49 -30.83 13.63
CA PHE A 30 -19.63 -30.04 13.23
C PHE A 30 -20.68 -30.89 12.53
N LYS A 31 -21.93 -30.85 12.98
CA LYS A 31 -23.03 -31.65 12.45
C LYS A 31 -22.69 -33.16 12.37
N GLY A 32 -22.05 -33.71 13.40
CA GLY A 32 -21.67 -35.11 13.49
C GLY A 32 -20.46 -35.54 12.63
N LYS A 33 -19.83 -34.60 11.91
CA LYS A 33 -18.62 -34.85 11.10
C LYS A 33 -17.40 -34.20 11.73
N LYS A 34 -16.25 -34.88 11.67
CA LYS A 34 -14.96 -34.37 12.06
C LYS A 34 -14.33 -33.65 10.86
N TYR A 35 -13.87 -32.43 11.08
CA TYR A 35 -13.16 -31.60 10.10
C TYR A 35 -11.73 -31.38 10.60
N SER A 36 -10.79 -31.35 9.67
CA SER A 36 -9.40 -30.96 9.93
C SER A 36 -8.96 -30.08 8.77
N ASP A 37 -8.51 -28.87 9.08
CA ASP A 37 -8.08 -27.89 8.09
C ASP A 37 -6.95 -27.00 8.62
N PHE A 38 -6.37 -26.21 7.74
CA PHE A 38 -5.51 -25.12 8.12
C PHE A 38 -6.35 -23.84 8.21
N HIS A 39 -6.55 -23.33 9.42
CA HIS A 39 -7.30 -22.11 9.69
C HIS A 39 -6.50 -20.87 9.28
N LYS A 40 -6.96 -20.16 8.26
CA LYS A 40 -6.24 -19.06 7.59
C LYS A 40 -6.35 -17.72 8.31
N GLY A 41 -7.05 -17.67 9.44
CA GLY A 41 -7.29 -16.48 10.23
C GLY A 41 -7.47 -16.80 11.71
N VAL A 42 -8.11 -15.91 12.45
CA VAL A 42 -8.59 -16.13 13.81
C VAL A 42 -10.09 -15.94 13.86
N ASP A 43 -10.79 -16.78 14.65
CA ASP A 43 -12.20 -16.60 14.90
C ASP A 43 -12.39 -15.83 16.20
N LEU A 44 -13.10 -14.71 16.13
CA LEU A 44 -13.31 -13.76 17.23
C LEU A 44 -14.80 -13.59 17.52
N ILE A 45 -15.13 -13.57 18.81
CA ILE A 45 -16.45 -13.14 19.29
C ILE A 45 -16.29 -11.97 20.27
N SER A 46 -17.35 -11.19 20.46
CA SER A 46 -17.38 -10.25 21.57
C SER A 46 -17.64 -10.98 22.89
N LYS A 47 -16.67 -10.97 23.79
CA LYS A 47 -16.80 -11.55 25.14
C LYS A 47 -18.04 -11.02 25.87
N LYS A 48 -18.33 -9.73 25.70
CA LYS A 48 -19.41 -9.06 26.45
C LYS A 48 -20.78 -9.25 25.82
N TYR A 49 -20.84 -9.25 24.47
CA TYR A 49 -22.12 -9.20 23.74
C TYR A 49 -22.39 -10.42 22.86
N GLY A 50 -21.42 -11.36 22.75
CA GLY A 50 -21.48 -12.48 21.81
C GLY A 50 -21.40 -12.10 20.33
N THR A 51 -21.83 -10.88 19.99
CA THR A 51 -21.80 -10.30 18.65
C THR A 51 -21.45 -8.82 18.73
N ASP A 52 -20.99 -8.22 17.64
CA ASP A 52 -20.56 -6.81 17.61
C ASP A 52 -20.54 -6.24 16.17
N TYR A 53 -20.40 -4.92 16.08
CA TYR A 53 -19.99 -4.26 14.84
C TYR A 53 -18.53 -4.53 14.55
N ILE A 54 -18.24 -4.76 13.27
CA ILE A 54 -16.90 -4.98 12.75
C ILE A 54 -16.30 -3.64 12.34
N THR A 55 -15.05 -3.40 12.71
CA THR A 55 -14.31 -2.20 12.35
C THR A 55 -13.10 -2.53 11.48
N SER A 56 -12.72 -1.60 10.61
CA SER A 56 -11.50 -1.75 9.80
C SER A 56 -10.26 -1.76 10.68
N PHE A 57 -9.39 -2.73 10.47
CA PHE A 57 -8.14 -2.91 11.21
C PHE A 57 -7.16 -1.75 10.99
N ALA A 58 -7.11 -1.20 9.78
CA ALA A 58 -6.24 -0.11 9.38
C ALA A 58 -6.87 0.69 8.23
N ASP A 59 -6.28 1.83 7.90
CA ASP A 59 -6.63 2.60 6.70
C ASP A 59 -6.45 1.73 5.46
N GLY A 60 -7.36 1.85 4.48
CA GLY A 60 -7.25 1.05 3.27
C GLY A 60 -8.41 1.23 2.31
N LYS A 61 -8.41 0.42 1.25
CA LYS A 61 -9.43 0.44 0.19
C LYS A 61 -10.15 -0.89 0.09
N VAL A 62 -11.46 -0.85 0.08
CA VAL A 62 -12.32 -2.02 -0.12
C VAL A 62 -12.15 -2.54 -1.55
N VAL A 63 -11.67 -3.77 -1.70
CA VAL A 63 -11.40 -4.37 -3.02
C VAL A 63 -12.38 -5.45 -3.40
N ALA A 64 -13.04 -6.09 -2.43
CA ALA A 64 -14.06 -7.09 -2.68
C ALA A 64 -15.10 -7.12 -1.55
N ILE A 65 -16.34 -7.37 -1.91
CA ILE A 65 -17.44 -7.60 -0.97
C ILE A 65 -18.33 -8.73 -1.49
N ARG A 66 -19.03 -9.37 -0.57
CA ARG A 66 -20.23 -10.21 -0.83
C ARG A 66 -21.25 -9.91 0.27
N ASP A 67 -22.50 -9.72 -0.11
CA ASP A 67 -23.62 -9.42 0.81
C ASP A 67 -24.91 -10.17 0.41
N SER A 68 -24.76 -11.41 -0.10
CA SER A 68 -25.88 -12.18 -0.65
C SER A 68 -26.30 -13.39 0.19
N ILE A 69 -25.43 -13.88 1.08
CA ILE A 69 -25.63 -15.14 1.81
C ILE A 69 -26.45 -14.90 3.07
N LYS A 70 -27.60 -15.59 3.20
CA LYS A 70 -28.56 -15.38 4.30
C LYS A 70 -28.19 -16.13 5.59
N GLY A 71 -27.56 -17.29 5.49
CA GLY A 71 -27.23 -18.15 6.64
C GLY A 71 -26.16 -19.16 6.29
N TYR A 72 -26.27 -20.38 6.83
CA TYR A 72 -25.34 -21.47 6.53
C TYR A 72 -25.34 -21.80 5.05
N ASP A 73 -24.16 -21.85 4.45
CA ASP A 73 -23.97 -22.20 3.04
C ASP A 73 -22.57 -22.84 2.88
N GLU A 74 -22.54 -24.15 2.67
CA GLU A 74 -21.30 -24.91 2.54
C GLU A 74 -20.54 -24.57 1.24
N LYS A 75 -21.28 -24.33 0.15
CA LYS A 75 -20.70 -23.98 -1.16
C LYS A 75 -20.07 -22.59 -1.15
N ASN A 76 -20.66 -21.67 -0.40
CA ASN A 76 -20.15 -20.32 -0.19
C ASN A 76 -19.53 -20.18 1.20
N SER A 77 -18.52 -21.00 1.52
CA SER A 77 -17.96 -21.18 2.85
C SER A 77 -17.57 -19.87 3.56
N SER A 78 -17.05 -18.88 2.84
CA SER A 78 -16.68 -17.56 3.41
C SER A 78 -17.90 -16.71 3.82
N GLY A 79 -19.13 -17.08 3.43
CA GLY A 79 -20.32 -16.28 3.67
C GLY A 79 -20.25 -14.89 3.04
N ASN A 80 -20.82 -13.91 3.74
CA ASN A 80 -20.66 -12.50 3.37
C ASN A 80 -19.31 -12.01 3.87
N TYR A 81 -18.68 -11.14 3.10
CA TYR A 81 -17.31 -10.71 3.41
C TYR A 81 -16.99 -9.30 2.91
N ILE A 82 -15.96 -8.73 3.50
CA ILE A 82 -15.27 -7.53 3.03
C ILE A 82 -13.77 -7.85 2.98
N HIS A 83 -13.11 -7.51 1.87
CA HIS A 83 -11.65 -7.54 1.74
C HIS A 83 -11.15 -6.11 1.57
N ILE A 84 -10.15 -5.72 2.36
CA ILE A 84 -9.56 -4.39 2.37
C ILE A 84 -8.07 -4.52 2.08
N ASN A 85 -7.61 -3.84 1.02
CA ASN A 85 -6.19 -3.69 0.77
C ASN A 85 -5.65 -2.51 1.57
N HIS A 86 -4.52 -2.72 2.19
CA HIS A 86 -3.76 -1.73 2.94
C HIS A 86 -2.43 -1.44 2.24
N THR A 87 -1.61 -0.61 2.85
CA THR A 87 -0.25 -0.33 2.37
C THR A 87 0.61 -1.60 2.34
N ASN A 88 1.68 -1.58 1.52
CA ASN A 88 2.73 -2.60 1.50
C ASN A 88 2.26 -4.03 1.22
N GLY A 89 1.24 -4.22 0.37
CA GLY A 89 0.76 -5.55 -0.01
C GLY A 89 -0.01 -6.28 1.10
N TYR A 90 -0.34 -5.60 2.20
CA TYR A 90 -1.23 -6.16 3.21
C TYR A 90 -2.69 -6.11 2.75
N GLN A 91 -3.43 -7.14 3.15
CA GLN A 91 -4.87 -7.23 2.96
C GLN A 91 -5.48 -7.81 4.23
N THR A 92 -6.57 -7.21 4.71
CA THR A 92 -7.43 -7.82 5.73
C THR A 92 -8.72 -8.34 5.13
N ARG A 93 -9.23 -9.41 5.70
CA ARG A 93 -10.49 -10.04 5.30
C ARG A 93 -11.36 -10.27 6.52
N TYR A 94 -12.63 -9.94 6.35
CA TYR A 94 -13.68 -10.03 7.36
C TYR A 94 -14.78 -10.90 6.79
N LEU A 95 -14.97 -12.08 7.35
CA LEU A 95 -15.88 -13.11 6.81
C LEU A 95 -17.03 -13.38 7.78
N HIS A 96 -18.03 -14.12 7.31
CA HIS A 96 -19.24 -14.54 8.01
C HIS A 96 -20.15 -13.38 8.46
N LEU A 97 -20.11 -12.26 7.72
CA LEU A 97 -20.81 -11.02 8.05
C LEU A 97 -22.34 -11.18 7.90
N LYS A 98 -23.09 -10.36 8.62
CA LYS A 98 -24.54 -10.31 8.52
C LYS A 98 -24.98 -9.70 7.19
N LYS A 99 -25.87 -10.40 6.46
CA LYS A 99 -26.44 -9.88 5.22
C LYS A 99 -27.16 -8.54 5.44
N GLY A 100 -26.96 -7.60 4.53
CA GLY A 100 -27.62 -6.28 4.54
C GLY A 100 -27.03 -5.30 5.58
N THR A 101 -25.89 -5.63 6.18
CA THR A 101 -25.28 -4.74 7.19
C THR A 101 -23.97 -4.11 6.77
N LEU A 102 -23.49 -4.40 5.57
CA LEU A 102 -22.27 -3.78 5.05
C LEU A 102 -22.47 -2.26 4.95
N LYS A 103 -21.55 -1.52 5.53
CA LYS A 103 -21.55 -0.03 5.54
C LYS A 103 -20.62 0.55 4.48
N VAL A 104 -20.02 -0.31 3.67
CA VAL A 104 -19.06 0.05 2.63
C VAL A 104 -19.34 -0.74 1.35
N LYS A 105 -18.91 -0.20 0.23
CA LYS A 105 -18.97 -0.84 -1.10
C LYS A 105 -17.55 -0.99 -1.68
N LYS A 106 -17.42 -1.82 -2.69
CA LYS A 106 -16.15 -1.97 -3.43
C LYS A 106 -15.70 -0.63 -4.00
N GLY A 107 -14.46 -0.26 -3.73
CA GLY A 107 -13.85 0.99 -4.14
C GLY A 107 -13.76 2.05 -3.04
N ASP A 108 -14.55 1.91 -1.96
CA ASP A 108 -14.51 2.88 -0.85
C ASP A 108 -13.16 2.84 -0.13
N GLU A 109 -12.73 4.01 0.32
CA GLU A 109 -11.63 4.15 1.28
C GLU A 109 -12.20 4.13 2.70
N VAL A 110 -11.50 3.44 3.58
CA VAL A 110 -11.87 3.28 4.99
C VAL A 110 -10.74 3.71 5.90
N LYS A 111 -11.09 4.17 7.08
CA LYS A 111 -10.14 4.52 8.15
C LYS A 111 -10.09 3.43 9.20
N GLN A 112 -8.94 3.32 9.89
CA GLN A 112 -8.82 2.44 11.05
C GLN A 112 -9.93 2.74 12.06
N GLY A 113 -10.58 1.69 12.58
CA GLY A 113 -11.70 1.82 13.52
C GLY A 113 -13.04 2.21 12.89
N GLN A 114 -13.11 2.48 11.58
CA GLN A 114 -14.37 2.74 10.90
C GLN A 114 -15.25 1.49 10.92
N ILE A 115 -16.52 1.63 11.29
CA ILE A 115 -17.51 0.53 11.24
C ILE A 115 -17.76 0.17 9.78
N ILE A 116 -17.58 -1.10 9.43
CA ILE A 116 -17.73 -1.62 8.06
C ILE A 116 -18.87 -2.64 7.91
N ALA A 117 -19.22 -3.37 8.97
CA ALA A 117 -20.29 -4.38 8.94
C ALA A 117 -20.74 -4.77 10.35
N PHE A 118 -21.61 -5.79 10.43
CA PHE A 118 -22.00 -6.46 11.67
C PHE A 118 -21.68 -7.96 11.59
N MET A 119 -21.21 -8.52 12.71
CA MET A 119 -20.87 -9.94 12.87
C MET A 119 -22.11 -10.83 12.74
N ASN A 120 -21.93 -12.03 12.16
CA ASN A 120 -22.95 -13.07 12.13
C ASN A 120 -22.34 -14.46 11.90
N SER A 121 -23.13 -15.37 11.27
CA SER A 121 -22.82 -16.76 10.99
C SER A 121 -23.24 -17.11 9.54
N SER A 122 -22.87 -16.29 8.55
CA SER A 122 -23.14 -16.62 7.15
C SER A 122 -22.05 -17.51 6.56
N GLY A 123 -22.42 -18.40 5.61
CA GLY A 123 -21.51 -19.35 5.00
C GLY A 123 -21.27 -20.61 5.84
N PHE A 124 -20.09 -21.22 5.73
CA PHE A 124 -19.71 -22.39 6.57
C PHE A 124 -19.22 -21.92 7.93
N SER A 125 -20.17 -21.69 8.83
CA SER A 125 -19.94 -21.15 10.16
C SER A 125 -20.72 -21.94 11.20
N THR A 126 -20.09 -22.21 12.34
CA THR A 126 -20.66 -22.98 13.46
C THR A 126 -21.48 -22.13 14.43
N GLY A 127 -21.44 -20.82 14.30
CA GLY A 127 -22.09 -19.83 15.17
C GLY A 127 -21.64 -18.41 14.88
N ASN A 128 -22.21 -17.42 15.56
CA ASN A 128 -21.85 -16.03 15.39
C ASN A 128 -20.39 -15.79 15.76
N HIS A 129 -19.57 -15.38 14.80
CA HIS A 129 -18.20 -14.95 14.98
C HIS A 129 -17.71 -14.11 13.81
N LEU A 130 -16.62 -13.41 14.00
CA LEU A 130 -15.83 -12.83 12.93
C LEU A 130 -14.67 -13.76 12.63
N HIS A 131 -14.60 -14.30 11.41
CA HIS A 131 -13.37 -14.87 10.89
C HIS A 131 -12.53 -13.72 10.31
N PHE A 132 -11.38 -13.46 10.93
CA PHE A 132 -10.48 -12.36 10.57
C PHE A 132 -9.16 -12.88 10.03
N GLU A 133 -8.81 -12.48 8.81
CA GLU A 133 -7.53 -12.83 8.17
C GLU A 133 -6.66 -11.60 7.94
N ILE A 134 -5.35 -11.80 8.06
CA ILE A 134 -4.33 -10.88 7.54
C ILE A 134 -3.50 -11.60 6.49
N ARG A 135 -3.27 -10.94 5.36
CA ARG A 135 -2.44 -11.44 4.28
C ARG A 135 -1.36 -10.42 3.94
N LYS A 136 -0.19 -10.91 3.53
CA LYS A 136 0.91 -10.12 2.98
C LYS A 136 1.35 -10.74 1.65
N ASP A 137 1.29 -9.97 0.57
CA ASP A 137 1.66 -10.41 -0.77
C ASP A 137 1.02 -11.76 -1.17
N GLY A 138 -0.28 -11.91 -0.83
CA GLY A 138 -1.06 -13.10 -1.10
C GLY A 138 -0.91 -14.26 -0.08
N LYS A 139 0.04 -14.22 0.83
CA LYS A 139 0.26 -15.26 1.86
C LYS A 139 -0.49 -14.91 3.14
N HIS A 140 -1.11 -15.91 3.77
CA HIS A 140 -1.77 -15.74 5.06
C HIS A 140 -0.75 -15.61 6.19
N LEU A 141 -1.02 -14.74 7.14
CA LEU A 141 -0.24 -14.50 8.35
C LEU A 141 -1.14 -14.73 9.57
N ASP A 142 -0.53 -15.12 10.68
CA ASP A 142 -1.23 -15.16 11.98
C ASP A 142 -1.67 -13.75 12.36
N PRO A 143 -2.97 -13.47 12.53
CA PRO A 143 -3.47 -12.14 12.88
C PRO A 143 -3.17 -11.72 14.33
N LYS A 144 -2.95 -12.67 15.25
CA LYS A 144 -2.81 -12.34 16.69
C LYS A 144 -1.70 -11.33 16.99
N PRO A 145 -0.45 -11.49 16.49
CA PRO A 145 0.61 -10.52 16.76
C PRO A 145 0.24 -9.09 16.32
N PHE A 146 -0.58 -8.97 15.27
CA PHE A 146 -1.05 -7.67 14.78
C PHE A 146 -2.13 -7.08 15.70
N LEU A 147 -3.09 -7.88 16.14
CA LEU A 147 -4.13 -7.45 17.08
C LEU A 147 -3.54 -7.07 18.44
N LEU A 148 -2.48 -7.76 18.88
CA LEU A 148 -1.74 -7.45 20.10
C LEU A 148 -0.84 -6.20 19.96
N GLY A 149 -0.68 -5.68 18.74
CA GLY A 149 0.20 -4.54 18.46
C GLY A 149 1.69 -4.87 18.52
N GLU A 150 2.05 -6.16 18.50
CA GLU A 150 3.42 -6.66 18.42
C GLU A 150 3.96 -6.55 17.00
N LYS A 151 3.07 -6.71 16.02
CA LYS A 151 3.31 -6.44 14.60
C LYS A 151 2.36 -5.35 14.14
N LYS A 152 2.83 -4.56 13.20
CA LYS A 152 2.01 -3.53 12.58
C LYS A 152 1.83 -3.89 11.10
N ILE A 153 0.73 -3.46 10.47
CA ILE A 153 0.68 -3.26 9.03
C ILE A 153 1.56 -2.04 8.78
N VAL A 154 2.86 -2.27 8.74
CA VAL A 154 3.85 -1.20 8.67
C VAL A 154 3.99 -0.73 7.25
N GLU A 155 4.10 0.55 7.07
CA GLU A 155 5.00 1.13 6.09
C GLU A 155 6.35 0.42 6.23
N VAL A 156 6.95 0.01 5.10
CA VAL A 156 8.20 -0.77 5.10
C VAL A 156 9.27 -0.08 5.94
N ASN A 157 9.54 -0.59 7.13
CA ASN A 157 10.84 -0.44 7.72
C ASN A 157 11.72 -1.52 7.09
N GLN A 158 12.61 -1.09 6.22
CA GLN A 158 13.73 -1.87 5.75
C GLN A 158 14.57 -2.28 6.96
N GLU A 159 14.49 -3.52 7.40
CA GLU A 159 15.62 -4.15 8.07
C GLU A 159 16.43 -4.88 7.00
N GLN A 160 17.34 -4.19 6.47
CA GLN A 160 18.74 -4.41 6.11
C GLN A 160 19.15 -3.50 4.94
N SER A 161 19.31 -2.25 5.23
CA SER A 161 20.43 -1.40 4.84
C SER A 161 20.32 -0.13 5.66
N THR A 162 21.38 0.13 6.40
CA THR A 162 21.59 1.36 7.16
C THR A 162 21.34 2.56 6.27
N ASP A 163 20.21 3.25 6.49
CA ASP A 163 20.19 4.70 6.57
C ASP A 163 18.80 5.20 6.99
N LYS A 164 18.83 6.09 7.96
CA LYS A 164 17.71 6.79 8.57
C LYS A 164 16.91 7.55 7.52
N ASN A 165 15.54 7.45 7.51
CA ASN A 165 14.75 8.66 7.53
C ASN A 165 13.26 8.42 7.78
N ASN A 166 12.76 9.26 8.65
CA ASN A 166 11.43 9.45 9.21
C ASN A 166 10.40 9.88 8.15
N SER A 167 9.21 9.30 8.28
CA SER A 167 7.91 9.60 7.71
C SER A 167 7.62 11.06 7.31
N SER A 168 8.04 11.46 6.14
CA SER A 168 7.31 12.35 5.25
C SER A 168 7.52 11.82 3.83
N LEU A 169 6.50 11.89 2.98
CA LEU A 169 6.70 11.60 1.55
C LEU A 169 7.92 12.38 1.09
N GLU A 170 8.97 11.68 0.64
CA GLU A 170 10.25 12.26 0.27
C GLU A 170 10.11 13.30 -0.86
N PHE A 171 9.05 13.16 -1.67
CA PHE A 171 8.80 13.99 -2.85
C PHE A 171 7.44 14.69 -2.76
N LYS A 172 7.36 15.89 -3.34
CA LYS A 172 6.16 16.70 -3.45
C LYS A 172 5.73 16.90 -4.91
N ILE A 173 4.49 17.30 -5.12
CA ILE A 173 3.98 17.66 -6.46
C ILE A 173 4.88 18.76 -7.05
N GLY A 174 5.28 18.58 -8.31
CA GLY A 174 6.20 19.45 -9.02
C GLY A 174 7.66 19.02 -8.95
N ASP A 175 8.03 18.12 -8.05
CA ASP A 175 9.39 17.62 -7.98
C ASP A 175 9.77 16.87 -9.26
N LYS A 176 10.99 17.15 -9.71
CA LYS A 176 11.63 16.41 -10.80
C LYS A 176 12.37 15.21 -10.25
N VAL A 177 12.09 14.06 -10.83
CA VAL A 177 12.64 12.77 -10.39
C VAL A 177 13.15 11.97 -11.58
N ILE A 178 14.11 11.10 -11.33
CA ILE A 178 14.56 10.07 -12.27
C ILE A 178 13.89 8.76 -11.85
N PHE A 179 13.10 8.21 -12.76
CA PHE A 179 12.38 6.97 -12.56
C PHE A 179 13.06 5.79 -13.26
N THR A 180 13.23 4.69 -12.52
CA THR A 180 13.68 3.41 -13.06
C THR A 180 12.86 2.28 -12.43
N GLY A 181 11.92 1.74 -13.17
CA GLY A 181 11.01 0.72 -12.66
C GLY A 181 9.82 0.48 -13.58
N TYR A 182 8.77 -0.09 -13.02
CA TYR A 182 7.51 -0.34 -13.71
C TYR A 182 6.49 0.74 -13.38
N LEU A 183 5.77 1.19 -14.40
CA LEU A 183 4.58 2.00 -14.25
C LEU A 183 3.42 1.12 -13.79
N TYR A 184 2.56 1.64 -12.93
CA TYR A 184 1.34 0.98 -12.47
C TYR A 184 0.12 1.82 -12.85
N ARG A 185 -1.00 1.13 -13.11
CA ARG A 185 -2.25 1.80 -13.51
C ARG A 185 -2.84 2.62 -12.37
N ASP A 186 -2.69 2.16 -11.14
CA ASP A 186 -3.17 2.87 -9.95
C ASP A 186 -2.10 2.95 -8.84
N SER A 187 -2.37 3.78 -7.85
CA SER A 187 -1.47 4.01 -6.72
C SER A 187 -1.30 2.82 -5.77
N TYR A 188 -2.12 1.79 -5.91
CA TYR A 188 -2.04 0.56 -5.11
C TYR A 188 -1.17 -0.52 -5.75
N GLY A 189 -0.61 -0.25 -6.92
CA GLY A 189 0.29 -1.16 -7.63
C GLY A 189 -0.41 -2.19 -8.51
N ASN A 190 -1.68 -1.94 -8.86
CA ASN A 190 -2.39 -2.80 -9.81
C ASN A 190 -2.05 -2.43 -11.25
N GLY A 191 -2.19 -3.42 -12.16
CA GLY A 191 -1.98 -3.20 -13.59
C GLY A 191 -0.55 -2.80 -13.89
N LYS A 192 0.41 -3.69 -13.60
CA LYS A 192 1.83 -3.51 -13.95
C LYS A 192 1.98 -3.28 -15.45
N GLY A 193 2.48 -2.13 -15.82
CA GLY A 193 2.65 -1.67 -17.19
C GLY A 193 4.11 -1.72 -17.66
N GLN A 194 4.48 -0.76 -18.50
CA GLN A 194 5.80 -0.72 -19.11
C GLN A 194 6.91 -0.38 -18.11
N LYS A 195 8.08 -1.01 -18.27
CA LYS A 195 9.31 -0.64 -17.58
C LYS A 195 9.94 0.58 -18.25
N ARG A 196 10.46 1.50 -17.43
CA ARG A 196 11.28 2.63 -17.86
C ARG A 196 12.61 2.60 -17.12
N THR A 197 13.66 3.11 -17.73
CA THR A 197 14.99 3.20 -17.13
C THR A 197 15.51 4.62 -17.30
N ASN A 198 16.00 5.21 -16.19
CA ASN A 198 16.53 6.58 -16.14
C ASN A 198 15.58 7.62 -16.77
N TYR A 199 14.27 7.43 -16.58
CA TYR A 199 13.25 8.24 -17.19
C TYR A 199 12.98 9.50 -16.36
N LEU A 200 13.29 10.67 -16.93
CA LEU A 200 13.03 11.96 -16.27
C LEU A 200 11.54 12.21 -16.20
N SER A 201 11.06 12.49 -15.00
CA SER A 201 9.65 12.65 -14.70
C SER A 201 9.40 13.83 -13.77
N THR A 202 8.14 14.23 -13.69
CA THR A 202 7.67 15.21 -12.71
C THR A 202 6.57 14.54 -11.90
N ILE A 203 6.60 14.66 -10.57
CA ILE A 203 5.52 14.22 -9.70
C ILE A 203 4.30 15.11 -9.93
N THR A 204 3.18 14.52 -10.28
CA THR A 204 1.95 15.26 -10.65
C THR A 204 0.77 14.97 -9.73
N LYS A 205 0.76 13.80 -9.07
CA LYS A 205 -0.22 13.45 -8.02
C LYS A 205 0.46 12.63 -6.95
N ILE A 206 -0.07 12.70 -5.74
CA ILE A 206 0.40 11.93 -4.60
C ILE A 206 -0.79 11.24 -3.94
N ASN A 207 -0.64 9.96 -3.64
CA ASN A 207 -1.53 9.20 -2.77
C ASN A 207 -0.68 8.55 -1.67
N PRO A 208 -0.59 9.17 -0.47
CA PRO A 208 0.25 8.68 0.62
C PRO A 208 -0.06 7.25 1.08
N SER A 209 -1.31 6.82 0.87
CA SER A 209 -1.78 5.48 1.26
C SER A 209 -1.54 4.40 0.20
N GLY A 210 -0.92 4.75 -0.92
CA GLY A 210 -0.68 3.82 -2.03
C GLY A 210 0.68 3.13 -1.97
N ASN A 211 0.77 1.89 -2.44
CA ASN A 211 2.04 1.18 -2.63
C ASN A 211 2.92 1.83 -3.70
N CYS A 212 2.30 2.57 -4.61
CA CYS A 212 2.92 3.39 -5.64
C CYS A 212 2.46 4.84 -5.42
N PRO A 213 3.02 5.56 -4.44
CA PRO A 213 2.42 6.79 -3.94
C PRO A 213 2.51 7.98 -4.90
N TYR A 214 3.33 7.90 -5.94
CA TYR A 214 3.57 9.02 -6.84
C TYR A 214 3.05 8.74 -8.25
N ASN A 215 2.19 9.62 -8.76
CA ASN A 215 1.86 9.66 -10.18
C ASN A 215 2.80 10.60 -10.91
N ILE A 216 3.29 10.18 -12.06
CA ILE A 216 4.26 10.96 -12.83
C ILE A 216 3.68 11.40 -14.16
N ASN A 217 4.11 12.58 -14.62
CA ASN A 217 3.81 13.15 -15.94
C ASN A 217 2.31 13.11 -16.31
N ASN A 218 1.46 13.67 -15.43
CA ASN A 218 0.01 13.83 -15.66
C ASN A 218 -0.72 12.53 -16.05
N GLY A 219 -0.46 11.45 -15.34
CA GLY A 219 -1.18 10.20 -15.55
C GLY A 219 -0.44 9.19 -16.42
N LEU A 220 0.85 9.40 -16.72
CA LEU A 220 1.67 8.37 -17.38
C LEU A 220 1.63 7.05 -16.61
N GLY A 221 1.59 7.12 -15.27
CA GLY A 221 1.45 5.97 -14.38
C GLY A 221 1.84 6.31 -12.95
N TRP A 222 1.55 5.37 -12.06
CA TRP A 222 1.96 5.41 -10.67
C TRP A 222 3.26 4.64 -10.49
N VAL A 223 4.12 5.11 -9.57
CA VAL A 223 5.46 4.57 -9.32
C VAL A 223 5.71 4.41 -7.84
N ARG A 224 6.52 3.42 -7.47
CA ARG A 224 6.95 3.19 -6.09
C ARG A 224 7.99 4.22 -5.69
N SER A 225 8.04 4.57 -4.40
CA SER A 225 9.06 5.47 -3.84
C SER A 225 10.49 5.00 -4.14
N VAL A 226 10.73 3.69 -4.02
CA VAL A 226 12.04 3.07 -4.27
C VAL A 226 12.50 3.11 -5.73
N ASP A 227 11.59 3.36 -6.66
CA ASP A 227 11.86 3.39 -8.11
C ASP A 227 12.20 4.81 -8.61
N ILE A 228 12.15 5.82 -7.73
CA ILE A 228 12.43 7.22 -8.07
C ILE A 228 13.55 7.80 -7.21
N LYS A 229 14.31 8.70 -7.80
CA LYS A 229 15.35 9.47 -7.12
C LYS A 229 15.13 10.94 -7.42
N LYS A 230 15.45 11.80 -6.45
CA LYS A 230 15.43 13.24 -6.68
C LYS A 230 16.34 13.60 -7.84
N CYS A 231 15.84 14.42 -8.74
CA CYS A 231 16.65 14.95 -9.80
C CYS A 231 17.52 16.07 -9.20
N GLU A 232 18.72 15.70 -8.79
CA GLU A 232 19.67 16.67 -8.27
C GLU A 232 20.16 17.56 -9.41
N VAL A 233 20.15 18.86 -9.15
CA VAL A 233 20.70 19.83 -10.09
C VAL A 233 22.19 19.59 -10.22
N ARG A 234 22.64 19.18 -11.41
CA ARG A 234 24.06 19.06 -11.69
C ARG A 234 24.64 20.44 -11.96
N TYR A 235 25.82 20.67 -11.44
CA TYR A 235 26.62 21.87 -11.74
C TYR A 235 27.91 21.47 -12.44
N TYR A 236 28.33 22.30 -13.35
CA TYR A 236 29.62 22.15 -14.02
C TYR A 236 30.41 23.45 -13.89
N THR A 237 31.65 23.36 -13.46
CA THR A 237 32.57 24.51 -13.45
C THR A 237 33.30 24.55 -14.78
N VAL A 238 33.11 25.61 -15.53
CA VAL A 238 33.71 25.84 -16.86
C VAL A 238 35.23 25.87 -16.76
N LYS A 239 35.89 25.13 -17.61
CA LYS A 239 37.34 25.10 -17.76
C LYS A 239 37.76 25.95 -18.96
N SER A 240 39.01 26.34 -18.98
CA SER A 240 39.59 27.05 -20.15
C SER A 240 39.42 26.18 -21.42
N GLY A 241 38.92 26.78 -22.51
CA GLY A 241 38.64 26.09 -23.77
C GLY A 241 37.29 25.40 -23.88
N ASP A 242 36.49 25.38 -22.80
CA ASP A 242 35.13 24.80 -22.85
C ASP A 242 34.17 25.63 -23.72
N THR A 243 33.30 24.94 -24.39
CA THR A 243 32.14 25.52 -25.08
C THR A 243 30.85 24.87 -24.56
N LEU A 244 29.72 25.61 -24.63
CA LEU A 244 28.41 25.05 -24.26
C LEU A 244 28.07 23.81 -25.10
N TRP A 245 28.51 23.75 -26.35
CA TRP A 245 28.32 22.61 -27.24
C TRP A 245 29.07 21.36 -26.72
N ALA A 246 30.33 21.50 -26.33
CA ALA A 246 31.14 20.42 -25.79
C ALA A 246 30.58 19.94 -24.43
N ILE A 247 30.18 20.86 -23.55
CA ILE A 247 29.54 20.57 -22.29
C ILE A 247 28.20 19.83 -22.52
N SER A 248 27.38 20.30 -23.46
CA SER A 248 26.13 19.65 -23.85
C SER A 248 26.34 18.23 -24.36
N LYS A 249 27.32 18.03 -25.23
CA LYS A 249 27.69 16.69 -25.73
C LYS A 249 28.11 15.75 -24.59
N LYS A 250 28.85 16.24 -23.63
CA LYS A 250 29.27 15.49 -22.44
C LYS A 250 28.09 15.04 -21.59
N TYR A 251 27.09 15.89 -21.33
CA TYR A 251 26.00 15.61 -20.38
C TYR A 251 24.74 15.02 -21.05
N TYR A 252 24.49 15.32 -22.31
CA TYR A 252 23.29 14.89 -23.05
C TYR A 252 23.61 13.94 -24.20
N ASN A 253 24.88 13.64 -24.42
CA ASN A 253 25.40 12.93 -25.61
C ASN A 253 24.99 13.61 -26.92
N ASP A 254 24.70 14.92 -26.85
CA ASP A 254 24.18 15.71 -27.96
C ASP A 254 24.55 17.19 -27.77
N GLY A 255 25.49 17.68 -28.59
CA GLY A 255 25.96 19.07 -28.52
C GLY A 255 24.88 20.11 -28.88
N SER A 256 23.92 19.73 -29.76
CA SER A 256 22.87 20.64 -30.19
C SER A 256 21.92 21.07 -29.04
N LYS A 257 21.91 20.33 -27.92
CA LYS A 257 21.11 20.64 -26.72
C LYS A 257 21.71 21.73 -25.84
N TYR A 258 22.80 22.39 -26.27
CA TYR A 258 23.44 23.48 -25.51
C TYR A 258 22.48 24.58 -25.09
N TYR A 259 21.43 24.86 -25.87
CA TYR A 259 20.40 25.84 -25.55
C TYR A 259 19.68 25.53 -24.21
N LYS A 260 19.60 24.27 -23.78
CA LYS A 260 19.05 23.91 -22.48
C LYS A 260 19.91 24.44 -21.34
N ILE A 261 21.24 24.31 -21.49
CA ILE A 261 22.21 24.84 -20.52
C ILE A 261 22.14 26.37 -20.54
N ALA A 262 22.14 26.99 -21.74
CA ALA A 262 22.05 28.44 -21.88
C ALA A 262 20.80 28.98 -21.18
N LYS A 263 19.63 28.41 -21.46
CA LYS A 263 18.35 28.79 -20.84
C LYS A 263 18.35 28.62 -19.32
N ALA A 264 18.89 27.49 -18.80
CA ALA A 264 18.94 27.20 -17.36
C ALA A 264 19.87 28.16 -16.58
N ASN A 265 20.77 28.83 -17.27
CA ASN A 265 21.74 29.77 -16.70
C ASN A 265 21.48 31.22 -17.16
N ASN A 266 20.33 31.52 -17.80
CA ASN A 266 19.96 32.84 -18.29
C ASN A 266 21.02 33.46 -19.21
N LEU A 267 21.76 32.63 -19.97
CA LEU A 267 22.74 33.12 -20.92
C LEU A 267 22.03 33.66 -22.17
N LYS A 268 22.45 34.87 -22.60
CA LYS A 268 21.95 35.51 -23.82
C LYS A 268 22.92 35.23 -24.97
N SER A 269 22.41 35.21 -26.20
CA SER A 269 23.28 35.17 -27.40
C SER A 269 24.33 36.25 -27.33
N PRO A 270 25.59 35.93 -27.64
CA PRO A 270 26.17 34.73 -28.25
C PRO A 270 26.54 33.59 -27.27
N TYR A 271 25.91 33.49 -26.08
CA TYR A 271 26.06 32.41 -25.10
C TYR A 271 27.50 32.23 -24.59
N ILE A 272 28.20 33.34 -24.33
CA ILE A 272 29.57 33.33 -23.81
C ILE A 272 29.61 32.75 -22.41
N ILE A 273 30.58 31.86 -22.15
CA ILE A 273 30.89 31.30 -20.87
C ILE A 273 32.36 31.58 -20.51
N HIS A 274 32.65 31.73 -19.22
CA HIS A 274 33.98 32.06 -18.72
C HIS A 274 34.56 30.95 -17.87
N SER A 275 35.84 30.73 -17.93
CA SER A 275 36.54 29.79 -17.05
C SER A 275 36.25 30.13 -15.59
N GLY A 276 35.96 29.11 -14.77
CA GLY A 276 35.53 29.26 -13.38
C GLY A 276 34.03 29.47 -13.21
N GLN A 277 33.27 29.78 -14.27
CA GLN A 277 31.82 29.96 -14.18
C GLN A 277 31.15 28.64 -13.82
N LYS A 278 30.24 28.66 -12.81
CA LYS A 278 29.44 27.51 -12.41
C LYS A 278 28.12 27.48 -13.19
N LEU A 279 28.00 26.50 -14.08
CA LEU A 279 26.80 26.29 -14.89
C LEU A 279 25.88 25.23 -14.28
N LYS A 280 24.61 25.56 -14.20
CA LYS A 280 23.54 24.61 -13.90
C LYS A 280 23.28 23.77 -15.16
N ILE A 281 23.42 22.45 -15.04
CA ILE A 281 23.16 21.51 -16.12
C ILE A 281 21.79 20.88 -15.89
N PRO A 282 20.75 21.34 -16.60
CA PRO A 282 19.42 20.74 -16.49
C PRO A 282 19.42 19.33 -17.08
N PHE A 283 18.45 18.55 -16.69
CA PHE A 283 18.25 17.20 -17.23
C PHE A 283 17.48 17.22 -18.55
#